data_5a1dd26f517801247c2ca292517ea8b4
#
_entry.id   5a1dd26f517801247c2ca292517ea8b4
#
_cell.length_a   1.000
_cell.length_b   1.000
_cell.length_c   1.000
_cell.angle_alpha   90.00
_cell.angle_beta   90.00
_cell.angle_gamma   90.00
#
_symmetry.space_group_name_H-M   'P 1'
#
loop_
_entity.id
_entity.type
_entity.pdbx_description
1 polymer ?
#
loop_
_entity_poly.entity_id
_entity_poly.type
_entity_poly.pdbx_seq_one_letter_code
_entity_poly.pdbx_strand_id
1 'polypeptide(L)'
;MQKITTFLWFNDNAEEAVNFYCSIFDNSKVLSVSRYGDEGPGPKGSVMTESFQLEGQEFIALNGGPHFKFTEAISLVVNCETQEEVDRFWEKLSEGGQKVECGWLKDKYGLSWQIVPTVLLEMLGDKDPEKAKRVMHAMLQMTKLDIDTLKKAYEGE
;
A
#
# COMPACT_ATOMS: atom_id res chain seq x y z
N MET A 1 3.61 -12.28 19.19
CA MET A 1 4.36 -11.27 18.40
C MET A 1 4.63 -11.78 16.99
N GLN A 2 4.42 -10.93 16.03
CA GLN A 2 4.69 -11.21 14.63
C GLN A 2 6.20 -11.39 14.41
N LYS A 3 6.60 -12.49 13.79
CA LYS A 3 8.04 -12.80 13.65
C LYS A 3 8.75 -11.87 12.66
N ILE A 4 8.08 -11.48 11.58
CA ILE A 4 8.62 -10.56 10.59
C ILE A 4 7.71 -9.35 10.56
N THR A 5 8.26 -8.17 10.81
CA THR A 5 7.52 -6.93 10.84
C THR A 5 8.13 -5.95 9.84
N THR A 6 7.27 -5.34 9.01
CA THR A 6 7.72 -4.32 8.05
C THR A 6 8.07 -3.04 8.81
N PHE A 7 9.27 -2.54 8.53
CA PHE A 7 9.81 -1.32 9.16
C PHE A 7 9.89 -0.23 8.09
N LEU A 8 9.19 0.88 8.30
CA LEU A 8 9.08 1.96 7.34
C LEU A 8 9.90 3.17 7.82
N TRP A 9 10.85 3.60 7.02
CA TRP A 9 11.72 4.72 7.35
C TRP A 9 11.13 6.03 6.80
N PHE A 10 10.81 6.95 7.71
CA PHE A 10 10.37 8.30 7.36
C PHE A 10 11.44 9.30 7.80
N ASN A 11 11.46 10.48 7.21
CA ASN A 11 12.36 11.53 7.64
C ASN A 11 11.95 12.03 9.04
N ASP A 12 10.79 12.67 9.15
CA ASP A 12 10.31 13.27 10.40
C ASP A 12 8.78 13.24 10.54
N ASN A 13 8.10 12.56 9.64
CA ASN A 13 6.65 12.58 9.52
C ASN A 13 5.98 11.22 9.72
N ALA A 14 6.61 10.35 10.52
CA ALA A 14 6.07 9.02 10.79
C ALA A 14 4.68 9.07 11.43
N GLU A 15 4.46 9.94 12.41
CA GLU A 15 3.16 10.05 13.10
C GLU A 15 2.06 10.48 12.13
N GLU A 16 2.34 11.44 11.26
CA GLU A 16 1.41 11.89 10.25
C GLU A 16 1.06 10.75 9.31
N ALA A 17 2.06 10.00 8.86
CA ALA A 17 1.87 8.86 7.96
C ALA A 17 1.03 7.76 8.62
N VAL A 18 1.32 7.41 9.86
CA VAL A 18 0.57 6.41 10.61
C VAL A 18 -0.90 6.82 10.75
N ASN A 19 -1.15 8.08 11.11
CA ASN A 19 -2.51 8.60 11.21
C ASN A 19 -3.23 8.55 9.87
N PHE A 20 -2.54 8.90 8.81
CA PHE A 20 -3.08 8.82 7.45
C PHE A 20 -3.50 7.38 7.10
N TYR A 21 -2.60 6.41 7.29
CA TYR A 21 -2.91 5.01 6.99
C TYR A 21 -4.03 4.47 7.88
N CYS A 22 -4.00 4.76 9.18
CA CYS A 22 -5.05 4.31 10.10
C CYS A 22 -6.42 4.91 9.78
N SER A 23 -6.47 6.09 9.16
CA SER A 23 -7.72 6.70 8.73
C SER A 23 -8.33 6.03 7.49
N ILE A 24 -7.53 5.28 6.73
CA ILE A 24 -7.95 4.65 5.47
C ILE A 24 -8.42 3.22 5.67
N PHE A 25 -7.68 2.45 6.47
CA PHE A 25 -7.96 1.02 6.68
C PHE A 25 -8.81 0.80 7.91
N ASP A 26 -9.76 -0.13 7.80
CA ASP A 26 -10.52 -0.62 8.95
C ASP A 26 -9.61 -1.50 9.81
N ASN A 27 -10.03 -1.80 11.05
CA ASN A 27 -9.24 -2.63 11.96
C ASN A 27 -7.78 -2.17 12.04
N SER A 28 -7.59 -0.87 12.20
CA SER A 28 -6.27 -0.25 12.25
C SER A 28 -6.15 0.62 13.50
N LYS A 29 -4.95 0.65 14.08
CA LYS A 29 -4.71 1.46 15.29
C LYS A 29 -3.22 1.58 15.55
N VAL A 30 -2.85 2.61 16.33
CA VAL A 30 -1.52 2.75 16.89
C VAL A 30 -1.39 1.79 18.08
N LEU A 31 -0.31 1.03 18.12
CA LEU A 31 -0.06 0.05 19.18
C LEU A 31 0.86 0.60 20.27
N SER A 32 1.93 1.29 19.89
CA SER A 32 2.88 1.86 20.85
C SER A 32 3.70 2.97 20.21
N VAL A 33 4.27 3.81 21.05
CA VAL A 33 5.13 4.93 20.62
C VAL A 33 6.39 4.89 21.47
N SER A 34 7.56 5.01 20.84
CA SER A 34 8.82 5.21 21.55
C SER A 34 9.43 6.56 21.14
N ARG A 35 10.20 7.15 22.05
CA ARG A 35 10.74 8.48 21.84
C ARG A 35 12.26 8.48 21.96
N TYR A 36 12.90 9.41 21.28
CA TYR A 36 14.34 9.59 21.40
C TYR A 36 14.70 10.04 22.81
N GLY A 37 15.77 9.46 23.34
CA GLY A 37 16.40 9.89 24.58
C GLY A 37 17.56 10.84 24.31
N ASP A 38 18.58 10.76 25.14
CA ASP A 38 19.78 11.62 25.02
C ASP A 38 20.63 11.23 23.82
N GLU A 39 20.56 9.95 23.40
CA GLU A 39 21.33 9.45 22.27
C GLU A 39 20.39 9.17 21.10
N GLY A 40 20.94 9.21 19.88
CA GLY A 40 20.22 8.94 18.66
C GLY A 40 20.14 10.17 17.75
N PRO A 41 19.73 9.97 16.51
CA PRO A 41 19.76 11.04 15.51
C PRO A 41 18.66 12.08 15.65
N GLY A 42 17.59 11.78 16.39
CA GLY A 42 16.48 12.70 16.55
C GLY A 42 16.54 13.52 17.83
N PRO A 43 15.81 14.64 17.89
CA PRO A 43 15.74 15.45 19.10
C PRO A 43 15.15 14.67 20.27
N LYS A 44 15.74 14.85 21.45
CA LYS A 44 15.26 14.23 22.69
C LYS A 44 13.77 14.53 22.90
N GLY A 45 12.98 13.50 23.19
CA GLY A 45 11.55 13.61 23.43
C GLY A 45 10.68 13.54 22.18
N SER A 46 11.28 13.66 20.98
CA SER A 46 10.52 13.47 19.74
C SER A 46 10.26 11.98 19.49
N VAL A 47 9.27 11.67 18.66
CA VAL A 47 8.92 10.29 18.34
C VAL A 47 10.04 9.64 17.53
N MET A 48 10.52 8.50 18.02
CA MET A 48 11.50 7.69 17.32
C MET A 48 10.78 6.64 16.46
N THR A 49 9.96 5.79 17.09
CA THR A 49 9.18 4.79 16.37
C THR A 49 7.73 4.78 16.83
N GLU A 50 6.87 4.35 15.93
CA GLU A 50 5.46 4.16 16.21
C GLU A 50 5.04 2.82 15.62
N SER A 51 4.63 1.88 16.49
CA SER A 51 4.09 0.59 16.05
C SER A 51 2.61 0.74 15.80
N PHE A 52 2.14 0.19 14.71
CA PHE A 52 0.73 0.30 14.33
C PHE A 52 0.29 -0.95 13.57
N GLN A 53 -1.03 -1.12 13.46
CA GLN A 53 -1.56 -2.22 12.65
C GLN A 53 -2.55 -1.67 11.62
N LEU A 54 -2.54 -2.29 10.46
CA LEU A 54 -3.50 -2.05 9.37
C LEU A 54 -4.09 -3.41 9.02
N GLU A 55 -5.41 -3.54 9.13
CA GLU A 55 -6.12 -4.79 8.88
C GLU A 55 -5.48 -5.99 9.60
N GLY A 56 -5.07 -5.76 10.86
CA GLY A 56 -4.44 -6.80 11.69
C GLY A 56 -2.97 -7.06 11.43
N GLN A 57 -2.38 -6.45 10.41
CA GLN A 57 -0.95 -6.58 10.08
C GLN A 57 -0.16 -5.49 10.82
N GLU A 58 0.88 -5.88 11.54
CA GLU A 58 1.71 -4.93 12.27
C GLU A 58 2.83 -4.35 11.42
N PHE A 59 3.08 -3.06 11.63
CA PHE A 59 4.15 -2.28 11.00
C PHE A 59 4.81 -1.41 12.05
N ILE A 60 6.04 -0.97 11.78
CA ILE A 60 6.73 0.01 12.60
C ILE A 60 7.14 1.17 11.69
N ALA A 61 6.83 2.39 12.10
CA ALA A 61 7.25 3.60 11.40
C ALA A 61 8.36 4.28 12.23
N LEU A 62 9.45 4.65 11.57
CA LEU A 62 10.61 5.28 12.19
C LEU A 62 10.80 6.69 11.64
N ASN A 63 11.09 7.63 12.53
CA ASN A 63 11.61 8.95 12.14
C ASN A 63 13.14 8.87 12.19
N GLY A 64 13.75 8.45 11.09
CA GLY A 64 15.19 8.19 11.04
C GLY A 64 16.03 9.30 10.42
N GLY A 65 15.39 10.37 9.92
CA GLY A 65 16.07 11.45 9.24
C GLY A 65 16.08 11.30 7.72
N PRO A 66 16.74 12.22 7.00
CA PRO A 66 16.61 12.32 5.54
C PRO A 66 17.53 11.38 4.72
N HIS A 67 18.07 10.34 5.33
CA HIS A 67 19.09 9.49 4.69
C HIS A 67 18.55 8.52 3.65
N PHE A 68 17.30 8.04 3.81
CA PHE A 68 16.73 7.05 2.90
C PHE A 68 15.34 7.47 2.46
N LYS A 69 14.97 7.04 1.25
CA LYS A 69 13.66 7.29 0.65
C LYS A 69 13.06 5.99 0.15
N PHE A 70 11.73 5.92 0.11
CA PHE A 70 11.05 4.77 -0.47
C PHE A 70 11.29 4.71 -1.98
N THR A 71 11.34 3.49 -2.49
CA THR A 71 11.41 3.23 -3.92
C THR A 71 10.37 2.18 -4.28
N GLU A 72 10.16 1.98 -5.59
CA GLU A 72 9.20 0.99 -6.11
C GLU A 72 9.67 -0.45 -5.93
N ALA A 73 10.90 -0.66 -5.42
CA ALA A 73 11.43 -2.00 -5.21
C ALA A 73 10.64 -2.81 -4.18
N ILE A 74 9.96 -2.12 -3.25
CA ILE A 74 9.04 -2.73 -2.31
C ILE A 74 7.71 -2.02 -2.42
N SER A 75 6.61 -2.78 -2.45
CA SER A 75 5.26 -2.25 -2.46
C SER A 75 4.38 -3.06 -1.54
N LEU A 76 3.32 -2.42 -1.04
CA LEU A 76 2.30 -3.09 -0.25
C LEU A 76 1.09 -3.31 -1.13
N VAL A 77 0.59 -4.54 -1.17
CA VAL A 77 -0.56 -4.90 -1.99
C VAL A 77 -1.82 -4.87 -1.14
N VAL A 78 -2.82 -4.14 -1.60
CA VAL A 78 -4.15 -4.13 -0.99
C VAL A 78 -5.05 -5.01 -1.85
N ASN A 79 -5.46 -6.14 -1.29
CA ASN A 79 -6.35 -7.08 -1.97
C ASN A 79 -7.79 -6.64 -1.78
N CYS A 80 -8.50 -6.40 -2.87
CA CYS A 80 -9.86 -5.87 -2.85
C CYS A 80 -10.86 -6.89 -3.40
N GLU A 81 -11.99 -7.02 -2.74
CA GLU A 81 -13.06 -7.93 -3.15
C GLU A 81 -13.99 -7.31 -4.19
N THR A 82 -14.19 -5.99 -4.11
CA THR A 82 -15.18 -5.28 -4.93
C THR A 82 -14.54 -4.08 -5.63
N GLN A 83 -15.23 -3.59 -6.67
CA GLN A 83 -14.80 -2.37 -7.34
C GLN A 83 -14.89 -1.15 -6.40
N GLU A 84 -15.88 -1.14 -5.50
CA GLU A 84 -16.02 -0.05 -4.52
C GLU A 84 -14.80 0.04 -3.62
N GLU A 85 -14.25 -1.10 -3.18
CA GLU A 85 -13.01 -1.14 -2.41
C GLU A 85 -11.84 -0.63 -3.22
N VAL A 86 -11.70 -1.09 -4.48
CA VAL A 86 -10.64 -0.62 -5.38
C VAL A 86 -10.70 0.89 -5.51
N ASP A 87 -11.87 1.44 -5.81
CA ASP A 87 -12.06 2.88 -6.00
C ASP A 87 -11.69 3.66 -4.74
N ARG A 88 -12.16 3.20 -3.58
CA ARG A 88 -11.92 3.88 -2.30
C ARG A 88 -10.43 3.90 -1.94
N PHE A 89 -9.77 2.76 -1.95
CA PHE A 89 -8.36 2.70 -1.60
C PHE A 89 -7.49 3.44 -2.62
N TRP A 90 -7.85 3.36 -3.89
CA TRP A 90 -7.16 4.08 -4.94
C TRP A 90 -7.16 5.59 -4.69
N GLU A 91 -8.34 6.16 -4.45
CA GLU A 91 -8.46 7.60 -4.22
C GLU A 91 -7.83 8.03 -2.89
N LYS A 92 -8.07 7.28 -1.81
CA LYS A 92 -7.57 7.67 -0.49
C LYS A 92 -6.05 7.58 -0.39
N LEU A 93 -5.45 6.49 -0.87
CA LEU A 93 -4.01 6.29 -0.76
C LEU A 93 -3.22 7.18 -1.72
N SER A 94 -3.77 7.51 -2.88
CA SER A 94 -3.09 8.37 -3.86
C SER A 94 -3.22 9.87 -3.57
N GLU A 95 -4.02 10.26 -2.58
CA GLU A 95 -4.20 11.66 -2.23
C GLU A 95 -2.87 12.32 -1.87
N GLY A 96 -2.53 13.38 -2.60
CA GLY A 96 -1.25 14.07 -2.42
C GLY A 96 -0.05 13.31 -2.98
N GLY A 97 -0.26 12.15 -3.54
CA GLY A 97 0.77 11.31 -4.12
C GLY A 97 0.64 11.22 -5.65
N GLN A 98 0.84 10.03 -6.19
CA GLN A 98 0.88 9.83 -7.64
C GLN A 98 0.18 8.52 -8.03
N LYS A 99 -0.74 8.61 -8.98
CA LYS A 99 -1.36 7.44 -9.61
C LYS A 99 -0.42 6.91 -10.69
N VAL A 100 -0.20 5.61 -10.70
CA VAL A 100 0.69 4.94 -11.64
C VAL A 100 -0.13 3.91 -12.42
N GLU A 101 0.49 3.16 -13.30
CA GLU A 101 -0.18 2.19 -14.16
C GLU A 101 -0.42 0.85 -13.46
N CYS A 102 -1.35 0.07 -13.97
CA CYS A 102 -1.61 -1.32 -13.57
C CYS A 102 -1.97 -1.49 -12.09
N GLY A 103 -2.67 -0.52 -11.52
CA GLY A 103 -3.08 -0.58 -10.12
C GLY A 103 -2.03 -0.11 -9.13
N TRP A 104 -0.90 0.38 -9.59
CA TRP A 104 0.15 0.92 -8.73
C TRP A 104 -0.10 2.40 -8.43
N LEU A 105 0.28 2.81 -7.24
CA LEU A 105 0.30 4.22 -6.85
C LEU A 105 1.44 4.47 -5.87
N LYS A 106 1.83 5.72 -5.73
CA LYS A 106 2.69 6.17 -4.64
C LYS A 106 1.87 7.08 -3.74
N ASP A 107 1.96 6.87 -2.45
CA ASP A 107 1.30 7.78 -1.52
C ASP A 107 2.12 9.08 -1.39
N LYS A 108 1.59 10.02 -0.62
CA LYS A 108 2.25 11.33 -0.47
C LYS A 108 3.60 11.27 0.26
N TYR A 109 3.94 10.10 0.83
CA TYR A 109 5.24 9.88 1.47
C TYR A 109 6.21 9.12 0.54
N GLY A 110 5.75 8.75 -0.65
CA GLY A 110 6.56 8.02 -1.63
C GLY A 110 6.50 6.51 -1.52
N LEU A 111 5.75 5.97 -0.56
CA LEU A 111 5.58 4.53 -0.41
C LEU A 111 4.67 4.02 -1.53
N SER A 112 5.09 2.91 -2.16
CA SER A 112 4.36 2.32 -3.27
C SER A 112 3.32 1.32 -2.78
N TRP A 113 2.15 1.38 -3.40
CA TRP A 113 1.01 0.49 -3.13
C TRP A 113 0.50 -0.07 -4.44
N GLN A 114 -0.06 -1.27 -4.38
CA GLN A 114 -0.79 -1.87 -5.49
C GLN A 114 -2.21 -2.12 -5.01
N ILE A 115 -3.20 -1.62 -5.73
CA ILE A 115 -4.61 -1.81 -5.39
C ILE A 115 -5.16 -2.84 -6.37
N VAL A 116 -5.36 -4.07 -5.87
CA VAL A 116 -5.56 -5.23 -6.73
C VAL A 116 -6.86 -5.96 -6.38
N PRO A 117 -7.80 -6.08 -7.33
CA PRO A 117 -8.95 -6.94 -7.11
C PRO A 117 -8.52 -8.41 -7.08
N THR A 118 -9.01 -9.17 -6.10
CA THR A 118 -8.63 -10.57 -5.93
C THR A 118 -8.98 -11.41 -7.16
N VAL A 119 -10.06 -11.06 -7.86
CA VAL A 119 -10.48 -11.74 -9.08
C VAL A 119 -9.41 -11.69 -10.19
N LEU A 120 -8.59 -10.64 -10.21
CA LEU A 120 -7.50 -10.53 -11.18
C LEU A 120 -6.52 -11.69 -11.06
N LEU A 121 -6.13 -12.03 -9.84
CA LEU A 121 -5.18 -13.12 -9.60
C LEU A 121 -5.76 -14.45 -10.06
N GLU A 122 -7.07 -14.67 -9.81
CA GLU A 122 -7.76 -15.86 -10.25
C GLU A 122 -7.78 -15.97 -11.78
N MET A 123 -8.10 -14.86 -12.46
CA MET A 123 -8.15 -14.83 -13.91
C MET A 123 -6.77 -15.01 -14.56
N LEU A 124 -5.73 -14.40 -13.99
CA LEU A 124 -4.36 -14.54 -14.49
C LEU A 124 -3.82 -15.96 -14.28
N GLY A 125 -4.33 -16.67 -13.27
CA GLY A 125 -3.96 -18.04 -12.98
C GLY A 125 -4.81 -19.08 -13.71
N ASP A 126 -5.66 -18.68 -14.66
CA ASP A 126 -6.52 -19.59 -15.39
C ASP A 126 -5.69 -20.61 -16.18
N LYS A 127 -6.21 -21.84 -16.28
CA LYS A 127 -5.57 -22.93 -17.03
C LYS A 127 -5.53 -22.66 -18.53
N ASP A 128 -6.48 -21.87 -19.04
CA ASP A 128 -6.51 -21.47 -20.44
C ASP A 128 -5.57 -20.26 -20.64
N PRO A 129 -4.43 -20.45 -21.31
CA PRO A 129 -3.46 -19.37 -21.50
C PRO A 129 -3.99 -18.21 -22.32
N GLU A 130 -4.97 -18.44 -23.18
CA GLU A 130 -5.58 -17.39 -24.00
C GLU A 130 -6.43 -16.44 -23.13
N LYS A 131 -7.17 -17.00 -22.17
CA LYS A 131 -7.94 -16.19 -21.23
C LYS A 131 -7.01 -15.33 -20.35
N ALA A 132 -5.99 -15.95 -19.78
CA ALA A 132 -5.00 -15.24 -18.95
C ALA A 132 -4.31 -14.15 -19.75
N LYS A 133 -3.97 -14.41 -21.01
CA LYS A 133 -3.33 -13.45 -21.89
C LYS A 133 -4.21 -12.23 -22.17
N ARG A 134 -5.50 -12.46 -22.42
CA ARG A 134 -6.43 -11.33 -22.65
C ARG A 134 -6.57 -10.45 -21.43
N VAL A 135 -6.63 -11.05 -20.25
CA VAL A 135 -6.71 -10.31 -18.98
C VAL A 135 -5.43 -9.50 -18.78
N MET A 136 -4.27 -10.09 -18.98
CA MET A 136 -2.97 -9.41 -18.86
C MET A 136 -2.91 -8.21 -19.81
N HIS A 137 -3.33 -8.40 -21.05
CA HIS A 137 -3.35 -7.32 -22.05
C HIS A 137 -4.24 -6.16 -21.58
N ALA A 138 -5.44 -6.46 -21.08
CA ALA A 138 -6.35 -5.43 -20.57
C ALA A 138 -5.76 -4.70 -19.36
N MET A 139 -5.18 -5.45 -18.42
CA MET A 139 -4.57 -4.88 -17.21
C MET A 139 -3.46 -3.89 -17.57
N LEU A 140 -2.62 -4.23 -18.54
CA LEU A 140 -1.49 -3.40 -18.96
C LEU A 140 -1.92 -2.06 -19.59
N GLN A 141 -3.18 -1.92 -19.98
CA GLN A 141 -3.73 -0.67 -20.51
C GLN A 141 -4.39 0.21 -19.46
N MET A 142 -4.46 -0.28 -18.20
CA MET A 142 -5.19 0.42 -17.14
C MET A 142 -4.27 1.23 -16.23
N THR A 143 -4.84 2.25 -15.60
CA THR A 143 -4.27 2.96 -14.47
C THR A 143 -4.89 2.39 -13.19
N LYS A 144 -6.12 2.79 -12.86
CA LYS A 144 -6.90 2.09 -11.83
C LYS A 144 -7.47 0.82 -12.43
N LEU A 145 -7.39 -0.29 -11.71
CA LEU A 145 -7.93 -1.55 -12.22
C LEU A 145 -9.46 -1.55 -12.18
N ASP A 146 -10.06 -1.98 -13.28
CA ASP A 146 -11.51 -2.03 -13.47
C ASP A 146 -11.95 -3.48 -13.63
N ILE A 147 -12.72 -3.98 -12.66
CA ILE A 147 -13.13 -5.38 -12.61
C ILE A 147 -13.99 -5.76 -13.82
N ASP A 148 -14.95 -4.91 -14.20
CA ASP A 148 -15.83 -5.21 -15.32
C ASP A 148 -15.06 -5.35 -16.63
N THR A 149 -14.11 -4.45 -16.89
CA THR A 149 -13.27 -4.50 -18.09
C THR A 149 -12.38 -5.75 -18.08
N LEU A 150 -11.85 -6.13 -16.91
CA LEU A 150 -11.05 -7.35 -16.78
C LEU A 150 -11.89 -8.60 -17.06
N LYS A 151 -13.12 -8.65 -16.55
CA LYS A 151 -14.05 -9.77 -16.79
C LYS A 151 -14.43 -9.89 -18.26
N LYS A 152 -14.70 -8.76 -18.93
CA LYS A 152 -15.00 -8.75 -20.37
C LYS A 152 -13.83 -9.30 -21.18
N ALA A 153 -12.62 -8.88 -20.85
CA ALA A 153 -11.41 -9.39 -21.51
C ALA A 153 -11.26 -10.89 -21.29
N TYR A 154 -11.52 -11.35 -20.06
CA TYR A 154 -11.45 -12.76 -19.69
C TYR A 154 -12.43 -13.59 -20.54
N GLU A 155 -13.63 -13.08 -20.77
CA GLU A 155 -14.67 -13.76 -21.55
C GLU A 155 -14.50 -13.58 -23.06
N GLY A 156 -13.56 -12.77 -23.51
CA GLY A 156 -13.30 -12.54 -24.93
C GLY A 156 -14.19 -11.51 -25.58
N GLU A 157 -14.76 -10.63 -24.77
CA GLU A 157 -15.66 -9.56 -25.25
C GLU A 157 -14.92 -8.25 -25.52
#